data_bf9f9d09c78f558e1215b9aed9e8b5d9
#
_entry.id   bf9f9d09c78f558e1215b9aed9e8b5d9
#
_cell.length_a   1.000
_cell.length_b   1.000
_cell.length_c   1.000
_cell.angle_alpha   90.00
_cell.angle_beta   90.00
_cell.angle_gamma   90.00
#
_symmetry.space_group_name_H-M   'P 1'
#
loop_
_entity.id
_entity.type
_entity.pdbx_description
1 polymer ?
#
loop_
_entity_poly.entity_id
_entity_poly.type
_entity_poly.pdbx_seq_one_letter_code
_entity_poly.pdbx_strand_id
1 'polypeptide(L)'
;MSFSCPLCHQPLSREKNSYICPQRHQFDMAKEGYVNLLPVQHKRSRDPGDSAEMMQARRAFLDAGHYQPLRDAIVAQLRERLDEKATAVLDIGCGEGYYTHAFADALPEITTFGLDVSKVAIKAAAKRYPQVTFCVASSHRLPFSDTSMDAIIRIYAPCKAEELARVVKPGGWVITATPGPRHLMELKGLIYNEVHLHAPHAEQLEGFTLQQSAELCYPMRLRGDEAVALLQMTPFAWRAKPEVWQTLAAKEVFDCQTDFNIYLWQRSY
;
A
#
# COMPACT_ATOMS: atom_id res chain seq x y z
N MET A 1 -19.49 -2.78 9.29
CA MET A 1 -18.16 -2.48 9.86
C MET A 1 -17.87 -0.99 9.74
N SER A 2 -17.31 -0.37 10.76
CA SER A 2 -16.99 1.05 10.77
C SER A 2 -15.58 1.31 11.30
N PHE A 3 -15.16 2.54 11.17
CA PHE A 3 -13.88 3.02 11.69
C PHE A 3 -13.94 3.16 13.22
N SER A 4 -12.76 3.21 13.84
CA SER A 4 -12.60 3.62 15.24
C SER A 4 -12.10 5.05 15.32
N CYS A 5 -12.52 5.77 16.38
CA CYS A 5 -12.09 7.14 16.62
C CYS A 5 -10.58 7.20 16.89
N PRO A 6 -9.81 8.01 16.16
CA PRO A 6 -8.36 8.11 16.37
C PRO A 6 -8.00 8.80 17.71
N LEU A 7 -8.94 9.43 18.37
CA LEU A 7 -8.71 10.16 19.64
C LEU A 7 -9.04 9.32 20.87
N CYS A 8 -10.13 8.54 20.85
CA CYS A 8 -10.55 7.76 22.01
C CYS A 8 -10.67 6.25 21.72
N HIS A 9 -10.45 5.82 20.49
CA HIS A 9 -10.48 4.42 20.02
C HIS A 9 -11.87 3.74 20.12
N GLN A 10 -12.91 4.49 20.44
CA GLN A 10 -14.27 3.96 20.43
C GLN A 10 -14.82 3.89 19.01
N PRO A 11 -15.83 3.02 18.75
CA PRO A 11 -16.41 2.91 17.41
C PRO A 11 -17.01 4.23 16.94
N LEU A 12 -16.82 4.51 15.65
CA LEU A 12 -17.45 5.62 14.97
C LEU A 12 -18.74 5.15 14.31
N SER A 13 -19.82 5.90 14.52
CA SER A 13 -21.10 5.69 13.86
C SER A 13 -21.31 6.74 12.78
N ARG A 14 -21.78 6.31 11.62
CA ARG A 14 -22.07 7.22 10.52
C ARG A 14 -23.41 7.90 10.74
N GLU A 15 -23.39 9.23 10.79
CA GLU A 15 -24.58 10.09 10.86
C GLU A 15 -24.53 11.06 9.67
N LYS A 16 -25.36 10.85 8.66
CA LYS A 16 -25.36 11.63 7.41
C LYS A 16 -23.99 11.58 6.74
N ASN A 17 -23.28 12.71 6.68
CA ASN A 17 -21.95 12.84 6.07
C ASN A 17 -20.83 12.90 7.09
N SER A 18 -21.06 12.44 8.31
CA SER A 18 -20.09 12.46 9.40
C SER A 18 -19.97 11.13 10.10
N TYR A 19 -18.82 10.91 10.70
CA TYR A 19 -18.57 9.81 11.63
C TYR A 19 -18.41 10.39 13.02
N ILE A 20 -19.17 9.87 13.99
CA ILE A 20 -19.21 10.39 15.36
C ILE A 20 -19.04 9.24 16.35
N CYS A 21 -18.14 9.42 17.35
CA CYS A 21 -17.97 8.46 18.43
C CYS A 21 -18.89 8.79 19.62
N PRO A 22 -19.04 7.88 20.63
CA PRO A 22 -19.84 8.14 21.82
C PRO A 22 -19.40 9.36 22.64
N GLN A 23 -18.11 9.74 22.54
CA GLN A 23 -17.59 10.96 23.16
C GLN A 23 -17.76 12.22 22.31
N ARG A 24 -18.51 12.10 21.20
CA ARG A 24 -18.87 13.22 20.32
C ARG A 24 -17.70 13.79 19.51
N HIS A 25 -16.60 13.06 19.34
CA HIS A 25 -15.59 13.41 18.33
C HIS A 25 -16.20 13.16 16.95
N GLN A 26 -16.09 14.16 16.08
CA GLN A 26 -16.75 14.16 14.77
C GLN A 26 -15.71 14.31 13.65
N PHE A 27 -15.88 13.49 12.62
CA PHE A 27 -15.05 13.48 11.42
C PHE A 27 -15.95 13.51 10.19
N ASP A 28 -15.88 14.59 9.41
CA ASP A 28 -16.75 14.77 8.26
C ASP A 28 -16.20 14.03 7.04
N MET A 29 -17.10 13.44 6.25
CA MET A 29 -16.74 12.89 4.95
C MET A 29 -16.50 14.01 3.97
N ALA A 30 -15.42 13.90 3.19
CA ALA A 30 -15.17 14.78 2.06
C ALA A 30 -16.18 14.50 0.93
N LYS A 31 -16.39 15.48 0.07
CA LYS A 31 -17.27 15.31 -1.10
C LYS A 31 -16.81 14.18 -2.04
N GLU A 32 -15.53 13.87 -2.05
CA GLU A 32 -14.94 12.79 -2.84
C GLU A 32 -15.22 11.40 -2.23
N GLY A 33 -15.73 11.33 -0.99
CA GLY A 33 -16.16 10.09 -0.35
C GLY A 33 -15.15 9.47 0.63
N TYR A 34 -14.07 10.16 0.97
CA TYR A 34 -13.13 9.70 2.00
C TYR A 34 -13.36 10.42 3.32
N VAL A 35 -12.80 9.88 4.41
CA VAL A 35 -12.77 10.53 5.72
C VAL A 35 -11.33 10.72 6.18
N ASN A 36 -11.05 11.87 6.78
CA ASN A 36 -9.73 12.18 7.37
C ASN A 36 -9.74 11.84 8.86
N LEU A 37 -9.06 10.74 9.20
CA LEU A 37 -8.88 10.25 10.56
C LEU A 37 -7.45 10.46 11.08
N LEU A 38 -6.70 11.39 10.47
CA LEU A 38 -5.37 11.79 10.92
C LEU A 38 -5.44 13.15 11.59
N PRO A 39 -5.57 13.20 12.93
CA PRO A 39 -5.62 14.47 13.66
C PRO A 39 -4.34 15.29 13.45
N VAL A 40 -4.48 16.62 13.47
CA VAL A 40 -3.35 17.56 13.26
C VAL A 40 -2.21 17.28 14.24
N GLN A 41 -2.53 16.99 15.50
CA GLN A 41 -1.54 16.66 16.53
C GLN A 41 -0.78 15.35 16.27
N HIS A 42 -1.28 14.48 15.39
CA HIS A 42 -0.63 13.21 15.04
C HIS A 42 0.16 13.31 13.72
N LYS A 43 0.10 14.44 13.04
CA LYS A 43 0.90 14.65 11.83
C LYS A 43 2.36 14.85 12.20
N ARG A 44 3.24 14.09 11.54
CA ARG A 44 4.70 14.24 11.69
C ARG A 44 5.26 15.35 10.80
N SER A 45 4.53 15.70 9.74
CA SER A 45 4.87 16.77 8.81
C SER A 45 3.61 17.49 8.35
N ARG A 46 3.77 18.68 7.80
CA ARG A 46 2.63 19.47 7.30
C ARG A 46 1.89 18.74 6.17
N ASP A 47 2.64 18.17 5.24
CA ASP A 47 2.13 17.44 4.09
C ASP A 47 2.80 16.06 4.07
N PRO A 48 2.28 15.08 4.86
CA PRO A 48 2.86 13.75 4.90
C PRO A 48 2.59 12.99 3.60
N GLY A 49 3.57 12.18 3.20
CA GLY A 49 3.53 11.37 1.99
C GLY A 49 4.54 11.83 0.95
N ASP A 50 4.43 11.28 -0.25
CA ASP A 50 5.30 11.62 -1.36
C ASP A 50 5.00 13.01 -1.93
N SER A 51 5.99 13.63 -2.62
CA SER A 51 5.76 14.86 -3.35
C SER A 51 4.76 14.68 -4.49
N ALA A 52 4.17 15.79 -4.98
CA ALA A 52 3.25 15.76 -6.11
C ALA A 52 3.89 15.16 -7.37
N GLU A 53 5.17 15.46 -7.61
CA GLU A 53 5.93 14.91 -8.74
C GLU A 53 6.11 13.40 -8.62
N MET A 54 6.45 12.90 -7.44
CA MET A 54 6.58 11.46 -7.18
C MET A 54 5.24 10.74 -7.35
N MET A 55 4.15 11.33 -6.89
CA MET A 55 2.82 10.74 -7.05
C MET A 55 2.39 10.69 -8.51
N GLN A 56 2.66 11.73 -9.28
CA GLN A 56 2.36 11.76 -10.71
C GLN A 56 3.19 10.72 -11.48
N ALA A 57 4.47 10.61 -11.18
CA ALA A 57 5.36 9.62 -11.78
C ALA A 57 4.89 8.19 -11.48
N ARG A 58 4.53 7.93 -10.23
CA ARG A 58 4.01 6.63 -9.81
C ARG A 58 2.71 6.30 -10.54
N ARG A 59 1.78 7.25 -10.63
CA ARG A 59 0.51 7.07 -11.34
C ARG A 59 0.74 6.66 -12.79
N ALA A 60 1.55 7.42 -13.52
CA ALA A 60 1.87 7.15 -14.92
C ALA A 60 2.52 5.78 -15.11
N PHE A 61 3.48 5.44 -14.26
CA PHE A 61 4.19 4.17 -14.30
C PHE A 61 3.27 2.98 -14.01
N LEU A 62 2.47 3.07 -12.96
CA LEU A 62 1.55 2.00 -12.57
C LEU A 62 0.43 1.82 -13.60
N ASP A 63 -0.13 2.91 -14.10
CA ASP A 63 -1.19 2.86 -15.13
C ASP A 63 -0.69 2.28 -16.46
N ALA A 64 0.61 2.35 -16.72
CA ALA A 64 1.23 1.69 -17.88
C ALA A 64 1.31 0.16 -17.74
N GLY A 65 1.02 -0.39 -16.56
CA GLY A 65 0.90 -1.84 -16.36
C GLY A 65 2.18 -2.56 -15.96
N HIS A 66 3.25 -1.85 -15.66
CA HIS A 66 4.55 -2.48 -15.37
C HIS A 66 4.55 -3.29 -14.08
N TYR A 67 3.67 -2.99 -13.12
CA TYR A 67 3.52 -3.75 -11.86
C TYR A 67 2.19 -4.53 -11.80
N GLN A 68 1.49 -4.66 -12.91
CA GLN A 68 0.28 -5.46 -12.98
C GLN A 68 0.52 -6.93 -12.57
N PRO A 69 1.64 -7.59 -12.93
CA PRO A 69 1.88 -8.94 -12.45
C PRO A 69 1.92 -9.06 -10.92
N LEU A 70 2.49 -8.06 -10.22
CA LEU A 70 2.47 -8.02 -8.75
C LEU A 70 1.04 -7.90 -8.23
N ARG A 71 0.26 -6.98 -8.79
CA ARG A 71 -1.14 -6.78 -8.42
C ARG A 71 -1.95 -8.07 -8.60
N ASP A 72 -1.81 -8.71 -9.74
CA ASP A 72 -2.55 -9.94 -10.07
C ASP A 72 -2.13 -11.11 -9.16
N ALA A 73 -0.87 -11.19 -8.79
CA ALA A 73 -0.38 -12.21 -7.86
C ALA A 73 -1.01 -12.05 -6.46
N ILE A 74 -1.13 -10.82 -5.98
CA ILE A 74 -1.77 -10.54 -4.68
C ILE A 74 -3.28 -10.81 -4.75
N VAL A 75 -3.95 -10.41 -5.83
CA VAL A 75 -5.36 -10.71 -6.05
C VAL A 75 -5.61 -12.23 -6.01
N ALA A 76 -4.75 -13.01 -6.65
CA ALA A 76 -4.85 -14.47 -6.66
C ALA A 76 -4.73 -15.04 -5.23
N GLN A 77 -3.83 -14.51 -4.42
CA GLN A 77 -3.68 -14.94 -3.03
C GLN A 77 -4.92 -14.60 -2.18
N LEU A 78 -5.47 -13.42 -2.35
CA LEU A 78 -6.70 -13.03 -1.65
C LEU A 78 -7.86 -13.97 -1.99
N ARG A 79 -8.05 -14.28 -3.27
CA ARG A 79 -9.09 -15.20 -3.71
C ARG A 79 -8.91 -16.61 -3.18
N GLU A 80 -7.67 -17.08 -3.09
CA GLU A 80 -7.34 -18.43 -2.59
C GLU A 80 -7.53 -18.54 -1.07
N ARG A 81 -7.17 -17.48 -0.33
CA ARG A 81 -7.15 -17.52 1.14
C ARG A 81 -8.45 -17.11 1.82
N LEU A 82 -9.23 -16.23 1.18
CA LEU A 82 -10.47 -15.75 1.76
C LEU A 82 -11.63 -16.66 1.38
N ASP A 83 -12.46 -16.97 2.36
CA ASP A 83 -13.67 -17.79 2.19
C ASP A 83 -14.92 -16.91 2.06
N GLU A 84 -16.06 -17.54 1.91
CA GLU A 84 -17.37 -16.89 1.79
C GLU A 84 -17.81 -16.10 3.02
N LYS A 85 -17.17 -16.33 4.17
CA LYS A 85 -17.46 -15.62 5.43
C LYS A 85 -16.66 -14.32 5.56
N ALA A 86 -15.67 -14.11 4.72
CA ALA A 86 -14.86 -12.91 4.77
C ALA A 86 -15.70 -11.67 4.44
N THR A 87 -15.49 -10.59 5.21
CA THR A 87 -16.27 -9.35 5.10
C THR A 87 -15.44 -8.11 4.82
N ALA A 88 -14.16 -8.11 5.16
CA ALA A 88 -13.36 -6.91 5.07
C ALA A 88 -11.88 -7.17 4.85
N VAL A 89 -11.28 -6.36 3.98
CA VAL A 89 -9.82 -6.31 3.74
C VAL A 89 -9.33 -4.87 3.80
N LEU A 90 -8.07 -4.69 4.17
CA LEU A 90 -7.43 -3.38 4.31
C LEU A 90 -6.12 -3.37 3.54
N ASP A 91 -5.95 -2.35 2.70
CA ASP A 91 -4.69 -2.03 2.01
C ASP A 91 -4.01 -0.86 2.71
N ILE A 92 -2.89 -1.10 3.38
CA ILE A 92 -2.12 -0.09 4.10
C ILE A 92 -1.11 0.56 3.15
N GLY A 93 -1.04 1.88 3.18
CA GLY A 93 -0.18 2.64 2.29
C GLY A 93 -0.69 2.57 0.85
N CYS A 94 -2.01 2.69 0.67
CA CYS A 94 -2.68 2.44 -0.61
C CYS A 94 -2.37 3.47 -1.70
N GLY A 95 -1.75 4.60 -1.36
CA GLY A 95 -1.47 5.68 -2.31
C GLY A 95 -2.73 6.13 -3.04
N GLU A 96 -2.69 6.18 -4.35
CA GLU A 96 -3.83 6.56 -5.19
C GLU A 96 -4.75 5.39 -5.57
N GLY A 97 -4.57 4.21 -4.94
CA GLY A 97 -5.51 3.10 -5.05
C GLY A 97 -5.28 2.14 -6.21
N TYR A 98 -4.11 2.17 -6.85
CA TYR A 98 -3.81 1.29 -7.99
C TYR A 98 -4.03 -0.20 -7.67
N TYR A 99 -3.51 -0.67 -6.52
CA TYR A 99 -3.73 -2.06 -6.08
C TYR A 99 -5.11 -2.21 -5.46
N THR A 100 -5.51 -1.26 -4.64
CA THR A 100 -6.72 -1.32 -3.82
C THR A 100 -7.99 -1.55 -4.65
N HIS A 101 -8.12 -0.84 -5.77
CA HIS A 101 -9.31 -0.99 -6.63
C HIS A 101 -9.40 -2.39 -7.25
N ALA A 102 -8.26 -3.00 -7.56
CA ALA A 102 -8.23 -4.35 -8.10
C ALA A 102 -8.68 -5.38 -7.06
N PHE A 103 -8.35 -5.16 -5.79
CA PHE A 103 -8.84 -6.00 -4.69
C PHE A 103 -10.36 -5.89 -4.56
N ALA A 104 -10.89 -4.67 -4.59
CA ALA A 104 -12.33 -4.43 -4.53
C ALA A 104 -13.07 -5.08 -5.71
N ASP A 105 -12.55 -4.93 -6.92
CA ASP A 105 -13.17 -5.50 -8.12
C ASP A 105 -13.14 -7.04 -8.10
N ALA A 106 -12.08 -7.62 -7.54
CA ALA A 106 -11.93 -9.07 -7.43
C ALA A 106 -12.80 -9.68 -6.32
N LEU A 107 -13.17 -8.88 -5.31
CA LEU A 107 -13.87 -9.32 -4.11
C LEU A 107 -15.13 -8.46 -3.88
N PRO A 108 -16.12 -8.53 -4.78
CA PRO A 108 -17.27 -7.61 -4.74
C PRO A 108 -18.15 -7.76 -3.49
N GLU A 109 -18.12 -8.94 -2.85
CA GLU A 109 -18.88 -9.22 -1.62
C GLU A 109 -18.15 -8.75 -0.34
N ILE A 110 -16.94 -8.25 -0.47
CA ILE A 110 -16.07 -7.85 0.65
C ILE A 110 -15.91 -6.34 0.61
N THR A 111 -15.96 -5.69 1.78
CA THR A 111 -15.62 -4.27 1.88
C THR A 111 -14.11 -4.11 1.83
N THR A 112 -13.62 -3.37 0.86
CA THR A 112 -12.20 -3.05 0.71
C THR A 112 -11.94 -1.65 1.25
N PHE A 113 -11.01 -1.56 2.21
CA PHE A 113 -10.55 -0.31 2.79
C PHE A 113 -9.16 0.02 2.26
N GLY A 114 -8.93 1.30 1.98
CA GLY A 114 -7.61 1.84 1.67
C GLY A 114 -7.21 2.93 2.66
N LEU A 115 -6.00 2.86 3.16
CA LEU A 115 -5.46 3.78 4.16
C LEU A 115 -4.12 4.36 3.70
N ASP A 116 -3.97 5.66 3.81
CA ASP A 116 -2.71 6.35 3.56
C ASP A 116 -2.64 7.64 4.40
N VAL A 117 -1.43 8.09 4.70
CA VAL A 117 -1.21 9.37 5.42
C VAL A 117 -1.33 10.58 4.49
N SER A 118 -1.25 10.38 3.18
CA SER A 118 -1.33 11.44 2.18
C SER A 118 -2.77 11.78 1.84
N LYS A 119 -3.23 12.94 2.29
CA LYS A 119 -4.56 13.45 1.94
C LYS A 119 -4.73 13.64 0.43
N VAL A 120 -3.68 14.11 -0.24
CA VAL A 120 -3.70 14.35 -1.70
C VAL A 120 -3.89 13.02 -2.45
N ALA A 121 -3.16 11.97 -2.04
CA ALA A 121 -3.29 10.64 -2.64
C ALA A 121 -4.68 10.04 -2.40
N ILE A 122 -5.17 10.11 -1.16
CA ILE A 122 -6.50 9.58 -0.79
C ILE A 122 -7.63 10.30 -1.51
N LYS A 123 -7.54 11.63 -1.65
CA LYS A 123 -8.52 12.40 -2.41
C LYS A 123 -8.59 11.95 -3.86
N ALA A 124 -7.44 11.76 -4.51
CA ALA A 124 -7.38 11.25 -5.89
C ALA A 124 -7.93 9.84 -5.99
N ALA A 125 -7.58 8.96 -5.03
CA ALA A 125 -8.06 7.59 -4.97
C ALA A 125 -9.58 7.51 -4.82
N ALA A 126 -10.14 8.25 -3.88
CA ALA A 126 -11.59 8.27 -3.62
C ALA A 126 -12.39 8.78 -4.81
N LYS A 127 -11.87 9.80 -5.48
CA LYS A 127 -12.49 10.35 -6.69
C LYS A 127 -12.51 9.34 -7.84
N ARG A 128 -11.42 8.57 -8.00
CA ARG A 128 -11.26 7.61 -9.09
C ARG A 128 -11.96 6.27 -8.82
N TYR A 129 -12.00 5.82 -7.55
CA TYR A 129 -12.46 4.48 -7.18
C TYR A 129 -13.53 4.51 -6.09
N PRO A 130 -14.79 4.83 -6.44
CA PRO A 130 -15.88 4.93 -5.46
C PRO A 130 -16.26 3.60 -4.81
N GLN A 131 -15.84 2.46 -5.36
CA GLN A 131 -16.09 1.13 -4.80
C GLN A 131 -15.21 0.80 -3.58
N VAL A 132 -14.19 1.60 -3.32
CA VAL A 132 -13.28 1.43 -2.17
C VAL A 132 -13.63 2.45 -1.08
N THR A 133 -13.53 2.04 0.18
CA THR A 133 -13.69 2.94 1.32
C THR A 133 -12.33 3.44 1.76
N PHE A 134 -12.02 4.69 1.44
CA PHE A 134 -10.72 5.30 1.73
C PHE A 134 -10.74 6.15 3.00
N CYS A 135 -9.62 6.14 3.72
CA CYS A 135 -9.38 7.06 4.84
C CYS A 135 -7.95 7.58 4.84
N VAL A 136 -7.79 8.80 5.34
CA VAL A 136 -6.47 9.35 5.69
C VAL A 136 -6.22 9.00 7.14
N ALA A 137 -5.19 8.20 7.41
CA ALA A 137 -4.88 7.76 8.76
C ALA A 137 -3.42 7.28 8.84
N SER A 138 -2.93 7.13 10.07
CA SER A 138 -1.61 6.55 10.34
C SER A 138 -1.73 5.05 10.60
N SER A 139 -0.75 4.29 10.09
CA SER A 139 -0.61 2.87 10.42
C SER A 139 -0.03 2.64 11.81
N HIS A 140 0.39 3.69 12.50
CA HIS A 140 0.89 3.60 13.88
C HIS A 140 -0.20 3.12 14.84
N ARG A 141 -1.43 3.60 14.64
CA ARG A 141 -2.65 3.09 15.28
C ARG A 141 -3.72 3.00 14.22
N LEU A 142 -4.07 1.78 13.81
CA LEU A 142 -5.07 1.57 12.77
C LEU A 142 -6.47 1.97 13.29
N PRO A 143 -7.23 2.76 12.50
CA PRO A 143 -8.55 3.25 12.92
C PRO A 143 -9.65 2.21 12.71
N PHE A 144 -9.40 0.99 13.19
CA PHE A 144 -10.32 -0.14 13.11
C PHE A 144 -10.36 -0.87 14.44
N SER A 145 -11.49 -1.48 14.73
CA SER A 145 -11.66 -2.27 15.95
C SER A 145 -10.85 -3.56 15.90
N ASP A 146 -10.65 -4.15 17.06
CA ASP A 146 -9.98 -5.45 17.21
C ASP A 146 -10.69 -6.51 16.36
N THR A 147 -9.93 -7.41 15.79
CA THR A 147 -10.46 -8.57 15.05
C THR A 147 -11.50 -8.20 13.99
N SER A 148 -11.23 -7.15 13.22
CA SER A 148 -12.18 -6.62 12.24
C SER A 148 -11.85 -6.94 10.79
N MET A 149 -10.58 -7.31 10.49
CA MET A 149 -10.12 -7.55 9.13
C MET A 149 -9.85 -9.03 8.87
N ASP A 150 -10.31 -9.52 7.73
CA ASP A 150 -10.00 -10.89 7.25
C ASP A 150 -8.61 -10.95 6.63
N ALA A 151 -8.17 -9.86 6.00
CA ALA A 151 -6.82 -9.73 5.49
C ALA A 151 -6.35 -8.27 5.53
N ILE A 152 -5.05 -8.09 5.71
CA ILE A 152 -4.36 -6.82 5.54
C ILE A 152 -3.27 -7.00 4.50
N ILE A 153 -3.19 -6.08 3.54
CA ILE A 153 -2.18 -6.05 2.49
C ILE A 153 -1.20 -4.92 2.78
N ARG A 154 0.10 -5.21 2.69
CA ARG A 154 1.17 -4.23 2.81
C ARG A 154 2.09 -4.34 1.60
N ILE A 155 2.03 -3.36 0.71
CA ILE A 155 2.93 -3.27 -0.44
C ILE A 155 3.88 -2.11 -0.18
N TYR A 156 5.11 -2.41 0.24
CA TYR A 156 6.11 -1.40 0.66
C TYR A 156 5.62 -0.51 1.81
N ALA A 157 4.73 -1.01 2.66
CA ALA A 157 4.13 -0.23 3.73
C ALA A 157 4.39 -0.89 5.08
N PRO A 158 5.20 -0.28 5.96
CA PRO A 158 5.44 -0.83 7.28
C PRO A 158 4.23 -0.65 8.20
N CYS A 159 4.03 -1.63 9.08
CA CYS A 159 3.05 -1.56 10.15
C CYS A 159 3.52 -2.44 11.30
N LYS A 160 3.31 -2.00 12.52
CA LYS A 160 3.73 -2.76 13.72
C LYS A 160 2.99 -4.09 13.80
N ALA A 161 3.71 -5.15 14.15
CA ALA A 161 3.15 -6.49 14.31
C ALA A 161 1.99 -6.51 15.32
N GLU A 162 2.09 -5.78 16.42
CA GLU A 162 1.04 -5.71 17.43
C GLU A 162 -0.26 -5.08 16.91
N GLU A 163 -0.19 -4.09 16.03
CA GLU A 163 -1.38 -3.49 15.38
C GLU A 163 -1.98 -4.45 14.35
N LEU A 164 -1.16 -5.13 13.58
CA LEU A 164 -1.63 -6.16 12.66
C LEU A 164 -2.34 -7.29 13.43
N ALA A 165 -1.73 -7.78 14.52
CA ALA A 165 -2.32 -8.83 15.36
C ALA A 165 -3.62 -8.38 16.03
N ARG A 166 -3.72 -7.11 16.42
CA ARG A 166 -4.94 -6.56 17.01
C ARG A 166 -6.11 -6.53 16.03
N VAL A 167 -5.85 -6.11 14.79
CA VAL A 167 -6.90 -5.81 13.81
C VAL A 167 -7.29 -7.01 12.97
N VAL A 168 -6.35 -7.92 12.67
CA VAL A 168 -6.64 -9.13 11.91
C VAL A 168 -7.36 -10.16 12.78
N LYS A 169 -8.43 -10.74 12.25
CA LYS A 169 -9.16 -11.83 12.90
C LYS A 169 -8.26 -13.05 13.11
N PRO A 170 -8.47 -13.84 14.20
CA PRO A 170 -7.82 -15.15 14.32
C PRO A 170 -8.03 -15.97 13.05
N GLY A 171 -6.95 -16.57 12.52
CA GLY A 171 -6.99 -17.29 11.25
C GLY A 171 -6.96 -16.41 10.00
N GLY A 172 -7.05 -15.09 10.15
CA GLY A 172 -6.93 -14.15 9.04
C GLY A 172 -5.50 -13.97 8.55
N TRP A 173 -5.31 -13.11 7.56
CA TRP A 173 -4.08 -13.06 6.79
C TRP A 173 -3.44 -11.67 6.76
N VAL A 174 -2.11 -11.67 6.69
CA VAL A 174 -1.32 -10.50 6.25
C VAL A 174 -0.55 -10.91 5.01
N ILE A 175 -0.69 -10.13 3.94
CA ILE A 175 0.03 -10.33 2.68
C ILE A 175 0.99 -9.16 2.53
N THR A 176 2.28 -9.45 2.44
CA THR A 176 3.33 -8.44 2.35
C THR A 176 4.11 -8.61 1.06
N ALA A 177 4.30 -7.52 0.32
CA ALA A 177 5.20 -7.47 -0.83
C ALA A 177 6.37 -6.55 -0.53
N THR A 178 7.58 -7.05 -0.72
CA THR A 178 8.84 -6.32 -0.54
C THR A 178 9.75 -6.54 -1.74
N PRO A 179 10.71 -5.62 -1.99
CA PRO A 179 11.68 -5.84 -3.06
C PRO A 179 12.61 -6.99 -2.71
N GLY A 180 12.85 -7.87 -3.67
CA GLY A 180 13.86 -8.91 -3.57
C GLY A 180 15.27 -8.38 -3.83
N PRO A 181 16.30 -9.24 -3.68
CA PRO A 181 17.70 -8.80 -3.78
C PRO A 181 18.08 -8.21 -5.14
N ARG A 182 17.43 -8.67 -6.21
CA ARG A 182 17.76 -8.24 -7.57
C ARG A 182 16.81 -7.21 -8.16
N HIS A 183 15.91 -6.68 -7.30
CA HIS A 183 14.93 -5.71 -7.76
C HIS A 183 15.59 -4.43 -8.26
N LEU A 184 15.29 -4.03 -9.49
CA LEU A 184 15.80 -2.83 -10.16
C LEU A 184 17.34 -2.79 -10.23
N MET A 185 17.97 -3.93 -10.41
CA MET A 185 19.42 -4.08 -10.38
C MET A 185 20.11 -3.22 -11.43
N GLU A 186 19.56 -3.14 -12.65
CA GLU A 186 20.11 -2.36 -13.76
C GLU A 186 20.01 -0.86 -13.46
N LEU A 187 18.92 -0.43 -12.82
CA LEU A 187 18.74 0.97 -12.41
C LEU A 187 19.71 1.34 -11.29
N LYS A 188 19.85 0.48 -10.28
CA LYS A 188 20.82 0.67 -9.19
C LYS A 188 22.25 0.73 -9.69
N GLY A 189 22.59 -0.06 -10.73
CA GLY A 189 23.91 -0.08 -11.35
C GLY A 189 24.31 1.24 -12.01
N LEU A 190 23.35 2.10 -12.37
CA LEU A 190 23.63 3.43 -12.90
C LEU A 190 23.95 4.45 -11.79
N ILE A 191 23.63 4.15 -10.54
CA ILE A 191 23.70 5.07 -9.42
C ILE A 191 24.83 4.71 -8.45
N TYR A 192 24.94 3.42 -8.13
CA TYR A 192 25.95 2.90 -7.21
C TYR A 192 27.14 2.34 -7.97
N ASN A 193 28.34 2.60 -7.47
CA ASN A 193 29.58 2.04 -8.02
C ASN A 193 29.60 0.50 -7.89
N GLU A 194 28.95 0.00 -6.86
CA GLU A 194 28.89 -1.42 -6.55
C GLU A 194 27.50 -1.74 -6.00
N VAL A 195 26.83 -2.73 -6.58
CA VAL A 195 25.52 -3.18 -6.13
C VAL A 195 25.69 -4.43 -5.28
N HIS A 196 25.35 -4.30 -3.99
CA HIS A 196 25.40 -5.41 -3.06
C HIS A 196 24.06 -6.12 -3.04
N LEU A 197 24.07 -7.43 -3.27
CA LEU A 197 22.89 -8.28 -3.18
C LEU A 197 22.78 -8.85 -1.77
N HIS A 198 21.63 -8.62 -1.14
CA HIS A 198 21.32 -9.19 0.17
C HIS A 198 20.34 -10.35 0.01
N ALA A 199 20.54 -11.41 0.79
CA ALA A 199 19.58 -12.51 0.82
C ALA A 199 18.20 -12.01 1.29
N PRO A 200 17.10 -12.56 0.70
CA PRO A 200 15.76 -12.22 1.18
C PRO A 200 15.62 -12.58 2.65
N HIS A 201 15.05 -11.68 3.43
CA HIS A 201 14.82 -11.90 4.85
C HIS A 201 13.39 -11.52 5.19
N ALA A 202 12.59 -12.53 5.54
CA ALA A 202 11.24 -12.31 6.03
C ALA A 202 11.30 -11.79 7.47
N GLU A 203 10.55 -10.72 7.75
CA GLU A 203 10.39 -10.25 9.12
C GLU A 203 9.69 -11.32 9.97
N GLN A 204 9.80 -11.22 11.28
CA GLN A 204 9.02 -12.03 12.21
C GLN A 204 7.87 -11.19 12.74
N LEU A 205 6.65 -11.68 12.56
CA LEU A 205 5.45 -11.02 13.06
C LEU A 205 4.91 -11.81 14.25
N GLU A 206 4.99 -11.21 15.43
CA GLU A 206 4.44 -11.82 16.64
C GLU A 206 2.92 -12.00 16.49
N GLY A 207 2.43 -13.19 16.80
CA GLY A 207 1.02 -13.55 16.63
C GLY A 207 0.68 -14.12 15.26
N PHE A 208 1.66 -14.26 14.38
CA PHE A 208 1.49 -14.79 13.03
C PHE A 208 2.46 -15.94 12.75
N THR A 209 2.04 -16.82 11.85
CA THR A 209 2.89 -17.87 11.29
C THR A 209 3.06 -17.64 9.81
N LEU A 210 4.30 -17.65 9.32
CA LEU A 210 4.58 -17.56 7.89
C LEU A 210 4.15 -18.85 7.21
N GLN A 211 3.14 -18.78 6.34
CA GLN A 211 2.58 -19.92 5.63
C GLN A 211 3.19 -20.10 4.24
N GLN A 212 3.60 -19.02 3.59
CA GLN A 212 4.14 -19.08 2.25
C GLN A 212 5.08 -17.91 2.00
N SER A 213 6.18 -18.19 1.29
CA SER A 213 7.06 -17.21 0.67
C SER A 213 7.09 -17.48 -0.82
N ALA A 214 6.87 -16.47 -1.64
CA ALA A 214 6.93 -16.59 -3.08
C ALA A 214 7.80 -15.48 -3.66
N GLU A 215 8.52 -15.82 -4.72
CA GLU A 215 9.28 -14.85 -5.51
C GLU A 215 8.53 -14.57 -6.81
N LEU A 216 8.47 -13.31 -7.19
CA LEU A 216 7.90 -12.88 -8.46
C LEU A 216 8.95 -12.04 -9.18
N CYS A 217 9.52 -12.60 -10.25
CA CYS A 217 10.56 -11.97 -11.04
C CYS A 217 10.12 -11.94 -12.51
N TYR A 218 10.22 -10.77 -13.11
CA TYR A 218 9.96 -10.63 -14.55
C TYR A 218 10.70 -9.39 -15.07
N PRO A 219 11.14 -9.38 -16.35
CA PRO A 219 11.77 -8.21 -16.92
C PRO A 219 10.72 -7.16 -17.31
N MET A 220 11.07 -5.90 -17.10
CA MET A 220 10.33 -4.77 -17.66
C MET A 220 11.08 -4.19 -18.85
N ARG A 221 10.34 -3.87 -19.89
CA ARG A 221 10.88 -3.15 -21.03
C ARG A 221 10.28 -1.74 -21.04
N LEU A 222 11.10 -0.76 -20.65
CA LEU A 222 10.66 0.60 -20.40
C LEU A 222 11.10 1.56 -21.50
N ARG A 223 10.26 2.53 -21.84
CA ARG A 223 10.70 3.72 -22.56
C ARG A 223 11.52 4.61 -21.61
N GLY A 224 12.27 5.54 -22.19
CA GLY A 224 13.09 6.47 -21.39
C GLY A 224 12.29 7.27 -20.37
N ASP A 225 11.10 7.76 -20.75
CA ASP A 225 10.21 8.49 -19.84
C ASP A 225 9.69 7.60 -18.70
N GLU A 226 9.41 6.34 -19.00
CA GLU A 226 8.99 5.36 -17.98
C GLU A 226 10.14 5.01 -17.03
N ALA A 227 11.36 4.89 -17.53
CA ALA A 227 12.54 4.66 -16.70
C ALA A 227 12.81 5.83 -15.76
N VAL A 228 12.62 7.06 -16.23
CA VAL A 228 12.71 8.28 -15.40
C VAL A 228 11.61 8.25 -14.31
N ALA A 229 10.37 7.92 -14.67
CA ALA A 229 9.29 7.80 -13.71
C ALA A 229 9.59 6.73 -12.63
N LEU A 230 10.12 5.58 -13.05
CA LEU A 230 10.54 4.53 -12.13
C LEU A 230 11.61 5.03 -11.15
N LEU A 231 12.64 5.71 -11.65
CA LEU A 231 13.68 6.28 -10.78
C LEU A 231 13.10 7.25 -9.77
N GLN A 232 12.17 8.13 -10.18
CA GLN A 232 11.49 9.07 -9.28
C GLN A 232 10.72 8.38 -8.15
N MET A 233 10.21 7.16 -8.39
CA MET A 233 9.48 6.37 -7.39
C MET A 233 10.40 5.71 -6.34
N THR A 234 11.69 5.63 -6.59
CA THR A 234 12.61 4.90 -5.72
C THR A 234 13.09 5.76 -4.55
N PRO A 235 13.44 5.13 -3.41
CA PRO A 235 14.00 5.84 -2.27
C PRO A 235 15.45 6.30 -2.50
N PHE A 236 16.09 5.89 -3.60
CA PHE A 236 17.47 6.25 -3.92
C PHE A 236 17.59 7.28 -5.07
N ALA A 237 16.47 7.83 -5.54
CA ALA A 237 16.45 8.82 -6.62
C ALA A 237 17.36 10.04 -6.35
N TRP A 238 17.41 10.49 -5.10
CA TRP A 238 18.24 11.63 -4.68
C TRP A 238 19.75 11.41 -4.83
N ARG A 239 20.18 10.17 -4.93
CA ARG A 239 21.60 9.82 -5.17
C ARG A 239 21.98 9.85 -6.64
N ALA A 240 21.01 9.89 -7.53
CA ALA A 240 21.25 9.90 -8.97
C ALA A 240 21.81 11.25 -9.42
N LYS A 241 22.94 11.20 -10.10
CA LYS A 241 23.55 12.39 -10.70
C LYS A 241 22.72 12.88 -11.89
N PRO A 242 22.78 14.19 -12.26
CA PRO A 242 22.05 14.71 -13.40
C PRO A 242 22.27 13.91 -14.71
N GLU A 243 23.47 13.39 -14.93
CA GLU A 243 23.81 12.58 -16.10
C GLU A 243 22.98 11.28 -16.18
N VAL A 244 22.66 10.68 -15.04
CA VAL A 244 21.84 9.46 -14.98
C VAL A 244 20.43 9.75 -15.49
N TRP A 245 19.83 10.87 -15.01
CA TRP A 245 18.51 11.28 -15.48
C TRP A 245 18.47 11.55 -16.97
N GLN A 246 19.47 12.27 -17.47
CA GLN A 246 19.59 12.60 -18.89
C GLN A 246 19.78 11.34 -19.75
N THR A 247 20.63 10.43 -19.31
CA THR A 247 20.89 9.17 -20.00
C THR A 247 19.63 8.30 -20.08
N LEU A 248 18.88 8.20 -18.98
CA LEU A 248 17.62 7.44 -18.97
C LEU A 248 16.58 8.07 -19.89
N ALA A 249 16.39 9.39 -19.80
CA ALA A 249 15.41 10.10 -20.62
C ALA A 249 15.66 9.96 -22.13
N ALA A 250 16.92 9.84 -22.52
CA ALA A 250 17.32 9.72 -23.93
C ALA A 250 17.19 8.31 -24.50
N LYS A 251 16.99 7.29 -23.67
CA LYS A 251 16.87 5.91 -24.11
C LYS A 251 15.52 5.64 -24.78
N GLU A 252 15.55 4.94 -25.92
CA GLU A 252 14.34 4.39 -26.51
C GLU A 252 13.81 3.21 -25.69
N VAL A 253 14.73 2.37 -25.22
CA VAL A 253 14.43 1.17 -24.45
C VAL A 253 15.40 1.04 -23.28
N PHE A 254 14.86 0.78 -22.10
CA PHE A 254 15.60 0.43 -20.90
C PHE A 254 15.02 -0.84 -20.31
N ASP A 255 15.78 -1.92 -20.34
CA ASP A 255 15.37 -3.19 -19.74
C ASP A 255 15.77 -3.22 -18.28
N CYS A 256 14.80 -3.49 -17.40
CA CYS A 256 15.00 -3.48 -15.96
C CYS A 256 14.28 -4.66 -15.31
N GLN A 257 15.01 -5.41 -14.50
CA GLN A 257 14.48 -6.58 -13.81
C GLN A 257 13.65 -6.16 -12.61
N THR A 258 12.48 -6.80 -12.44
CA THR A 258 11.75 -6.80 -11.17
C THR A 258 12.14 -8.02 -10.35
N ASP A 259 12.05 -7.87 -9.04
CA ASP A 259 12.21 -8.99 -8.10
C ASP A 259 11.41 -8.65 -6.84
N PHE A 260 10.29 -9.31 -6.67
CA PHE A 260 9.41 -9.11 -5.52
C PHE A 260 9.37 -10.36 -4.66
N ASN A 261 9.37 -10.18 -3.35
CA ASN A 261 9.05 -11.24 -2.40
C ASN A 261 7.63 -11.01 -1.87
N ILE A 262 6.81 -12.06 -1.94
CA ILE A 262 5.44 -12.03 -1.45
C ILE A 262 5.36 -13.01 -0.28
N TYR A 263 5.03 -12.50 0.91
CA TYR A 263 4.92 -13.29 2.14
C TYR A 263 3.47 -13.36 2.59
N LEU A 264 3.02 -14.57 2.93
CA LEU A 264 1.70 -14.82 3.47
C LEU A 264 1.83 -15.26 4.92
N TRP A 265 1.29 -14.45 5.81
CA TRP A 265 1.27 -14.66 7.24
C TRP A 265 -0.14 -14.98 7.69
N GLN A 266 -0.31 -15.99 8.53
CA GLN A 266 -1.61 -16.32 9.12
C GLN A 266 -1.61 -15.97 10.60
N ARG A 267 -2.66 -15.26 11.03
CA ARG A 267 -2.88 -14.90 12.42
C ARG A 267 -3.21 -16.17 13.23
N SER A 268 -2.51 -16.37 14.35
CA SER A 268 -2.79 -17.47 15.26
C SER A 268 -4.21 -17.39 15.83
N TYR A 269 -4.78 -18.54 16.11
CA TYR A 269 -6.13 -18.64 16.68
C TYR A 269 -6.15 -18.27 18.16
#